data_25daf3965939a2d54399a9887a20e491
#
_entry.id   25daf3965939a2d54399a9887a20e491
#
_cell.length_a   1.000
_cell.length_b   1.000
_cell.length_c   1.000
_cell.angle_alpha   90.00
_cell.angle_beta   90.00
_cell.angle_gamma   90.00
#
_symmetry.space_group_name_H-M   'P 1'
#
loop_
_entity.id
_entity.type
_entity.pdbx_description
1 polymer ?
#
loop_
_entity_poly.entity_id
_entity_poly.type
_entity_poly.pdbx_seq_one_letter_code
_entity_poly.pdbx_strand_id
1 'polypeptide(L)'
;MRYRVRGPEEIVELSRRSGEVSTIQSVQGTVEGVVRPDFFIVGAFKSGTTALYEYLRSHPQVFMPFLKEPHFFGDDLTRHYGRMSLSEYLALFRDAQPGQRVGEASTWYLYSTTVPGQIAEFSPQAQIIILLRNPVDVMYAQHSQLRFRADEDQADFASALEAEPARRRGERLPPPPARPETLFYRHSVQFADQIERYLRIFGRDRVHIALFDDLVTDTAATYRAVLDFLGVDPTFRPDFAVHNESKRVRSGAIQRLIYNPPGPVRGAARVLRRYPLVHRARDALLGLNSRAEGRQPMDARLRAELLDEFAPQIERLSTVIGRDLSAWRN
;
A
#
# COMPACT_ATOMS: atom_id res chain seq x y z
N MET A 1 6.08 30.74 32.73
CA MET A 1 5.71 29.46 33.32
C MET A 1 6.22 28.37 32.37
N ARG A 2 7.28 27.63 32.74
CA ARG A 2 7.95 26.69 31.85
C ARG A 2 7.22 25.36 31.96
N TYR A 3 6.53 24.93 30.90
CA TYR A 3 5.96 23.59 30.82
C TYR A 3 7.08 22.58 30.48
N ARG A 4 7.23 21.62 31.39
CA ARG A 4 8.17 20.49 31.27
C ARG A 4 7.58 19.48 30.31
N VAL A 5 8.27 19.19 29.21
CA VAL A 5 7.91 18.13 28.24
C VAL A 5 8.00 16.80 28.98
N ARG A 6 6.88 16.07 29.02
CA ARG A 6 6.81 14.73 29.60
C ARG A 6 7.31 13.73 28.58
N GLY A 7 8.12 12.79 29.01
CA GLY A 7 8.75 11.79 28.14
C GLY A 7 7.80 10.70 27.62
N PRO A 8 8.26 9.89 26.65
CA PRO A 8 7.46 8.83 26.02
C PRO A 8 6.85 7.82 26.99
N GLU A 9 7.43 7.62 28.17
CA GLU A 9 6.95 6.68 29.17
C GLU A 9 5.63 7.10 29.84
N GLU A 10 5.38 8.41 29.97
CA GLU A 10 4.15 8.94 30.58
C GLU A 10 2.94 8.83 29.63
N ILE A 11 3.17 8.83 28.32
CA ILE A 11 2.13 8.58 27.29
C ILE A 11 1.70 7.12 27.32
N VAL A 12 2.64 6.20 27.56
CA VAL A 12 2.35 4.76 27.69
C VAL A 12 1.54 4.44 28.97
N GLU A 13 1.77 5.19 30.06
CA GLU A 13 1.07 4.98 31.33
C GLU A 13 -0.38 5.49 31.29
N LEU A 14 -0.67 6.55 30.56
CA LEU A 14 -2.04 7.02 30.33
C LEU A 14 -2.86 6.03 29.48
N SER A 15 -2.22 5.35 28.52
CA SER A 15 -2.88 4.29 27.71
C SER A 15 -3.18 3.01 28.48
N ARG A 16 -2.43 2.73 29.57
CA ARG A 16 -2.65 1.54 30.42
C ARG A 16 -3.76 1.69 31.45
N ARG A 17 -4.10 2.95 31.82
CA ARG A 17 -5.14 3.24 32.82
C ARG A 17 -6.55 3.27 32.27
N SER A 18 -6.73 3.47 30.96
CA SER A 18 -8.01 3.36 30.28
C SER A 18 -8.11 2.00 29.62
N GLY A 19 -8.57 0.99 30.35
CA GLY A 19 -8.85 -0.39 29.87
C GLY A 19 -10.03 -0.46 28.91
N GLU A 20 -10.10 0.43 27.91
CA GLU A 20 -11.15 0.47 26.90
C GLU A 20 -10.57 0.30 25.50
N VAL A 21 -10.75 -0.92 24.99
CA VAL A 21 -10.81 -1.20 23.57
C VAL A 21 -12.09 -0.56 23.05
N SER A 22 -12.03 0.67 22.61
CA SER A 22 -13.14 1.26 21.87
C SER A 22 -12.71 2.56 21.20
N THR A 23 -12.84 2.55 19.87
CA THR A 23 -13.10 3.72 19.03
C THR A 23 -12.04 4.84 19.10
N ILE A 24 -11.59 5.26 17.95
CA ILE A 24 -10.86 6.52 17.68
C ILE A 24 -11.68 7.75 18.15
N GLN A 25 -12.62 7.60 19.04
CA GLN A 25 -13.40 8.67 19.60
C GLN A 25 -12.58 9.47 20.59
N SER A 26 -12.42 10.76 20.26
CA SER A 26 -11.98 11.86 21.11
C SER A 26 -10.51 11.89 21.55
N VAL A 27 -9.58 12.09 20.61
CA VAL A 27 -8.47 13.01 20.89
C VAL A 27 -8.76 14.32 20.14
N GLN A 28 -9.82 15.00 20.50
CA GLN A 28 -9.99 16.44 20.27
C GLN A 28 -9.11 17.19 21.26
N GLY A 29 -7.83 17.16 21.02
CA GLY A 29 -6.81 17.96 21.63
C GLY A 29 -5.65 17.97 20.69
N THR A 30 -5.35 19.11 20.09
CA THR A 30 -4.08 19.40 19.46
C THR A 30 -2.99 19.14 20.51
N VAL A 31 -2.40 17.94 20.47
CA VAL A 31 -1.15 17.70 21.20
C VAL A 31 -0.10 18.48 20.40
N GLU A 32 0.21 19.69 20.86
CA GLU A 32 1.27 20.51 20.27
C GLU A 32 2.54 19.67 20.20
N GLY A 33 3.11 19.52 18.99
CA GLY A 33 4.36 18.83 18.75
C GLY A 33 4.25 17.39 18.21
N VAL A 34 3.06 16.82 18.00
CA VAL A 34 2.93 15.50 17.38
C VAL A 34 2.79 15.63 15.86
N VAL A 35 3.81 15.20 15.14
CA VAL A 35 3.79 15.17 13.68
C VAL A 35 2.85 14.06 13.19
N ARG A 36 1.93 14.42 12.28
CA ARG A 36 0.99 13.50 11.64
C ARG A 36 1.17 13.57 10.12
N PRO A 37 0.95 12.47 9.39
CA PRO A 37 0.92 12.54 7.93
C PRO A 37 -0.22 13.45 7.46
N ASP A 38 0.10 14.30 6.49
CA ASP A 38 -0.81 15.24 5.86
C ASP A 38 -1.12 14.86 4.39
N PHE A 39 -0.45 13.83 3.85
CA PHE A 39 -0.84 13.20 2.59
C PHE A 39 -0.65 11.68 2.63
N PHE A 40 -1.43 10.98 1.79
CA PHE A 40 -1.47 9.52 1.77
C PHE A 40 -1.44 8.98 0.33
N ILE A 41 -0.51 8.07 0.05
CA ILE A 41 -0.53 7.25 -1.17
C ILE A 41 -1.34 6.00 -0.83
N VAL A 42 -2.62 6.00 -1.19
CA VAL A 42 -3.58 4.97 -0.74
C VAL A 42 -3.64 3.73 -1.65
N GLY A 43 -3.06 3.78 -2.82
CA GLY A 43 -3.09 2.69 -3.80
C GLY A 43 -2.75 3.18 -5.22
N ALA A 44 -2.99 2.31 -6.20
CA ALA A 44 -3.38 0.92 -6.05
C ALA A 44 -2.11 0.05 -5.90
N PHE A 45 -2.26 -1.10 -5.29
CA PHE A 45 -1.16 -2.08 -5.29
C PHE A 45 -0.77 -2.43 -6.74
N LYS A 46 0.51 -2.73 -6.98
CA LYS A 46 1.08 -3.07 -8.31
C LYS A 46 1.00 -1.97 -9.38
N SER A 47 0.76 -0.72 -8.98
CA SER A 47 0.63 0.45 -9.87
C SER A 47 1.79 1.45 -9.75
N GLY A 48 2.98 1.05 -9.31
CA GLY A 48 4.15 1.94 -9.25
C GLY A 48 4.30 2.76 -7.96
N THR A 49 3.46 2.54 -6.95
CA THR A 49 3.49 3.28 -5.68
C THR A 49 4.83 3.23 -4.95
N THR A 50 5.63 2.19 -5.15
CA THR A 50 6.96 2.10 -4.52
C THR A 50 7.95 3.05 -5.18
N ALA A 51 7.93 3.19 -6.50
CA ALA A 51 8.77 4.14 -7.21
C ALA A 51 8.42 5.57 -6.77
N LEU A 52 7.14 5.93 -6.79
CA LEU A 52 6.70 7.25 -6.35
C LEU A 52 7.08 7.52 -4.87
N TYR A 53 6.90 6.52 -3.98
CA TYR A 53 7.32 6.63 -2.58
C TYR A 53 8.82 6.94 -2.44
N GLU A 54 9.69 6.23 -3.16
CA GLU A 54 11.14 6.47 -3.11
C GLU A 54 11.52 7.83 -3.70
N TYR A 55 10.87 8.26 -4.79
CA TYR A 55 11.09 9.58 -5.37
C TYR A 55 10.69 10.70 -4.39
N LEU A 56 9.53 10.58 -3.76
CA LEU A 56 9.08 11.55 -2.75
C LEU A 56 9.98 11.54 -1.51
N ARG A 57 10.45 10.37 -1.07
CA ARG A 57 11.34 10.24 0.09
C ARG A 57 12.69 10.95 -0.11
N SER A 58 13.14 11.10 -1.35
CA SER A 58 14.37 11.83 -1.67
C SER A 58 14.20 13.35 -1.75
N HIS A 59 12.95 13.85 -1.76
CA HIS A 59 12.67 15.27 -1.87
C HIS A 59 12.92 16.00 -0.54
N PRO A 60 13.69 17.11 -0.52
CA PRO A 60 14.07 17.77 0.73
C PRO A 60 12.88 18.36 1.51
N GLN A 61 11.80 18.74 0.84
CA GLN A 61 10.59 19.29 1.48
C GLN A 61 9.54 18.19 1.78
N VAL A 62 9.87 16.91 1.64
CA VAL A 62 8.96 15.81 1.90
C VAL A 62 9.59 14.83 2.89
N PHE A 63 8.83 14.40 3.86
CA PHE A 63 9.20 13.31 4.75
C PHE A 63 8.34 12.09 4.47
N MET A 64 8.99 10.95 4.19
CA MET A 64 8.35 9.63 4.11
C MET A 64 9.02 8.71 5.12
N PRO A 65 8.29 8.01 5.99
CA PRO A 65 8.87 7.13 7.01
C PRO A 65 9.61 5.96 6.35
N PHE A 66 10.64 5.44 6.99
CA PHE A 66 11.37 4.27 6.49
C PHE A 66 10.46 3.04 6.31
N LEU A 67 9.49 2.86 7.20
CA LEU A 67 8.51 1.78 7.11
C LEU A 67 7.42 2.14 6.10
N LYS A 68 7.51 1.58 4.90
CA LYS A 68 6.44 1.62 3.91
C LYS A 68 5.37 0.58 4.28
N GLU A 69 4.11 0.92 4.01
CA GLU A 69 2.93 0.08 4.26
C GLU A 69 2.74 -0.29 5.76
N PRO A 70 2.68 0.72 6.66
CA PRO A 70 2.38 0.46 8.06
C PRO A 70 0.98 -0.13 8.25
N HIS A 71 0.06 0.12 7.32
CA HIS A 71 -1.34 -0.35 7.37
C HIS A 71 -2.00 -0.05 8.73
N PHE A 72 -1.84 1.15 9.24
CA PHE A 72 -2.40 1.57 10.52
C PHE A 72 -3.93 1.63 10.48
N PHE A 73 -4.50 2.22 9.42
CA PHE A 73 -5.93 2.30 9.17
C PHE A 73 -6.49 1.03 8.52
N GLY A 74 -7.82 0.89 8.48
CA GLY A 74 -8.53 -0.20 7.81
C GLY A 74 -8.95 -1.31 8.78
N ASP A 75 -10.09 -1.12 9.47
CA ASP A 75 -10.65 -2.13 10.38
C ASP A 75 -11.22 -3.34 9.63
N ASP A 76 -11.53 -3.15 8.36
CA ASP A 76 -12.02 -4.14 7.42
C ASP A 76 -10.90 -4.91 6.70
N LEU A 77 -9.63 -4.61 6.98
CA LEU A 77 -8.47 -5.32 6.41
C LEU A 77 -7.88 -6.33 7.39
N THR A 78 -7.58 -7.53 6.89
CA THR A 78 -6.93 -8.57 7.69
C THR A 78 -5.48 -8.20 8.03
N ARG A 79 -5.10 -8.35 9.29
CA ARG A 79 -3.77 -8.01 9.81
C ARG A 79 -3.07 -9.20 10.43
N HIS A 80 -2.01 -9.66 9.81
CA HIS A 80 -1.26 -10.83 10.30
C HIS A 80 -0.37 -10.57 11.52
N TYR A 81 0.03 -9.32 11.74
CA TYR A 81 1.05 -8.96 12.75
C TYR A 81 0.49 -8.13 13.91
N GLY A 82 -0.85 -8.09 14.04
CA GLY A 82 -1.52 -7.23 15.01
C GLY A 82 -1.59 -5.77 14.54
N ARG A 83 -2.33 -4.97 15.29
CA ARG A 83 -2.42 -3.53 15.07
C ARG A 83 -1.22 -2.84 15.69
N MET A 84 -0.65 -1.90 14.96
CA MET A 84 0.24 -0.91 15.50
C MET A 84 -0.59 0.01 16.43
N SER A 85 -0.08 0.34 17.61
CA SER A 85 -0.69 1.34 18.47
C SER A 85 -0.54 2.73 17.84
N LEU A 86 -1.38 3.69 18.26
CA LEU A 86 -1.26 5.07 17.79
C LEU A 86 0.12 5.67 18.07
N SER A 87 0.69 5.38 19.24
CA SER A 87 2.03 5.84 19.61
C SER A 87 3.13 5.26 18.73
N GLU A 88 3.05 3.96 18.37
CA GLU A 88 3.98 3.34 17.44
C GLU A 88 3.83 3.91 16.02
N TYR A 89 2.61 4.19 15.59
CA TYR A 89 2.35 4.81 14.30
C TYR A 89 2.91 6.23 14.22
N LEU A 90 2.62 7.07 15.21
CA LEU A 90 3.12 8.45 15.26
C LEU A 90 4.65 8.50 15.37
N ALA A 91 5.27 7.54 16.05
CA ALA A 91 6.73 7.44 16.14
C ALA A 91 7.42 7.27 14.77
N LEU A 92 6.70 6.80 13.73
CA LEU A 92 7.24 6.72 12.38
C LEU A 92 7.57 8.08 11.76
N PHE A 93 6.92 9.15 12.23
CA PHE A 93 6.99 10.50 11.68
C PHE A 93 7.80 11.49 12.53
N ARG A 94 8.35 11.04 13.66
CA ARG A 94 9.06 11.89 14.62
C ARG A 94 10.28 12.64 14.08
N ASP A 95 10.90 12.11 13.03
CA ASP A 95 12.12 12.66 12.44
C ASP A 95 11.81 13.68 11.31
N ALA A 96 10.53 13.93 11.02
CA ALA A 96 10.11 14.95 10.07
C ALA A 96 10.49 16.35 10.57
N GLN A 97 11.04 17.17 9.68
CA GLN A 97 11.47 18.52 10.02
C GLN A 97 10.31 19.53 9.83
N PRO A 98 10.30 20.63 10.57
CA PRO A 98 9.34 21.71 10.38
C PRO A 98 9.31 22.19 8.91
N GLY A 99 8.11 22.32 8.36
CA GLY A 99 7.90 22.76 6.96
C GLY A 99 7.97 21.65 5.91
N GLN A 100 8.31 20.42 6.28
CA GLN A 100 8.16 19.28 5.36
C GLN A 100 6.70 18.84 5.28
N ARG A 101 6.29 18.43 4.08
CA ARG A 101 5.08 17.62 3.88
C ARG A 101 5.34 16.20 4.38
N VAL A 102 4.42 15.66 5.13
CA VAL A 102 4.59 14.36 5.78
C VAL A 102 3.66 13.33 5.16
N GLY A 103 4.24 12.29 4.56
CA GLY A 103 3.49 11.30 3.80
C GLY A 103 3.49 9.91 4.40
N GLU A 104 2.44 9.16 4.08
CA GLU A 104 2.32 7.72 4.32
C GLU A 104 1.92 7.01 3.03
N ALA A 105 2.37 5.75 2.83
CA ALA A 105 2.00 4.95 1.68
C ALA A 105 1.60 3.54 2.09
N SER A 106 0.31 3.23 1.99
CA SER A 106 -0.28 1.89 2.24
C SER A 106 -1.25 1.52 1.13
N THR A 107 -0.82 0.63 0.26
CA THR A 107 -1.48 0.38 -1.04
C THR A 107 -2.85 -0.32 -0.97
N TRP A 108 -3.17 -0.95 0.16
CA TRP A 108 -4.47 -1.57 0.40
C TRP A 108 -5.52 -0.62 0.98
N TYR A 109 -5.15 0.61 1.30
CA TYR A 109 -6.09 1.63 1.76
C TYR A 109 -7.15 1.96 0.70
N LEU A 110 -6.80 1.92 -0.58
CA LEU A 110 -7.75 2.16 -1.67
C LEU A 110 -8.88 1.11 -1.69
N TYR A 111 -8.55 -0.14 -1.42
CA TYR A 111 -9.51 -1.25 -1.35
C TYR A 111 -10.48 -1.13 -0.16
N SER A 112 -9.99 -0.67 0.99
CA SER A 112 -10.77 -0.57 2.23
C SER A 112 -11.96 0.36 2.11
N THR A 113 -13.05 -0.01 2.76
CA THR A 113 -14.26 0.82 2.86
C THR A 113 -14.23 1.77 4.05
N THR A 114 -13.42 1.47 5.07
CA THR A 114 -13.34 2.25 6.32
C THR A 114 -12.22 3.28 6.31
N VAL A 115 -11.13 3.02 5.60
CA VAL A 115 -9.95 3.90 5.57
C VAL A 115 -10.23 5.33 5.16
N PRO A 116 -11.05 5.64 4.13
CA PRO A 116 -11.28 7.02 3.75
C PRO A 116 -11.84 7.87 4.90
N GLY A 117 -12.81 7.34 5.64
CA GLY A 117 -13.36 8.00 6.84
C GLY A 117 -12.36 8.13 7.97
N GLN A 118 -11.57 7.08 8.23
CA GLN A 118 -10.55 7.08 9.29
C GLN A 118 -9.43 8.09 9.01
N ILE A 119 -8.98 8.23 7.76
CA ILE A 119 -8.00 9.25 7.38
C ILE A 119 -8.60 10.64 7.53
N ALA A 120 -9.83 10.86 7.09
CA ALA A 120 -10.49 12.17 7.21
C ALA A 120 -10.67 12.61 8.66
N GLU A 121 -10.97 11.68 9.57
CA GLU A 121 -11.05 11.94 11.01
C GLU A 121 -9.67 12.24 11.61
N PHE A 122 -8.65 11.44 11.22
CA PHE A 122 -7.30 11.56 11.76
C PHE A 122 -6.55 12.79 11.24
N SER A 123 -6.71 13.12 9.96
CA SER A 123 -6.06 14.24 9.26
C SER A 123 -7.08 14.91 8.32
N PRO A 124 -7.92 15.84 8.84
CA PRO A 124 -9.05 16.43 8.09
C PRO A 124 -8.65 17.19 6.81
N GLN A 125 -7.41 17.65 6.72
CA GLN A 125 -6.87 18.36 5.55
C GLN A 125 -5.98 17.48 4.67
N ALA A 126 -5.99 16.16 4.90
CA ALA A 126 -5.15 15.25 4.15
C ALA A 126 -5.37 15.34 2.64
N GLN A 127 -4.27 15.27 1.91
CA GLN A 127 -4.26 15.07 0.45
C GLN A 127 -4.05 13.61 0.12
N ILE A 128 -4.76 13.13 -0.90
CA ILE A 128 -4.77 11.71 -1.29
C ILE A 128 -4.14 11.56 -2.67
N ILE A 129 -3.23 10.61 -2.79
CA ILE A 129 -2.59 10.25 -4.06
C ILE A 129 -2.97 8.81 -4.40
N ILE A 130 -3.46 8.62 -5.62
CA ILE A 130 -3.87 7.32 -6.17
C ILE A 130 -3.12 7.10 -7.48
N LEU A 131 -2.39 5.99 -7.58
CA LEU A 131 -1.81 5.51 -8.84
C LEU A 131 -2.64 4.35 -9.35
N LEU A 132 -3.07 4.42 -10.60
CA LEU A 132 -3.87 3.39 -11.25
C LEU A 132 -3.08 2.70 -12.36
N ARG A 133 -3.46 1.48 -12.64
CA ARG A 133 -2.96 0.69 -13.75
C ARG A 133 -4.11 -0.16 -14.29
N ASN A 134 -3.99 -0.61 -15.56
CA ASN A 134 -4.94 -1.56 -16.12
C ASN A 134 -5.29 -2.67 -15.11
N PRO A 135 -6.58 -2.86 -14.75
CA PRO A 135 -6.98 -3.82 -13.71
C PRO A 135 -6.56 -5.25 -14.01
N VAL A 136 -6.55 -5.66 -15.26
CA VAL A 136 -6.10 -7.00 -15.69
C VAL A 136 -4.62 -7.20 -15.37
N ASP A 137 -3.80 -6.18 -15.67
CA ASP A 137 -2.37 -6.22 -15.36
C ASP A 137 -2.09 -6.19 -13.86
N VAL A 138 -2.91 -5.46 -13.09
CA VAL A 138 -2.80 -5.43 -11.62
C VAL A 138 -3.11 -6.79 -11.02
N MET A 139 -4.19 -7.45 -11.45
CA MET A 139 -4.55 -8.80 -10.98
C MET A 139 -3.44 -9.81 -11.26
N TYR A 140 -2.91 -9.82 -12.48
CA TYR A 140 -1.82 -10.72 -12.86
C TYR A 140 -0.52 -10.42 -12.10
N ALA A 141 -0.22 -9.14 -11.89
CA ALA A 141 0.91 -8.71 -11.08
C ALA A 141 0.78 -9.13 -9.62
N GLN A 142 -0.44 -9.07 -9.07
CA GLN A 142 -0.75 -9.50 -7.72
C GLN A 142 -0.58 -11.02 -7.57
N HIS A 143 -1.17 -11.81 -8.48
CA HIS A 143 -0.99 -13.26 -8.51
C HIS A 143 0.50 -13.64 -8.49
N SER A 144 1.30 -13.05 -9.39
CA SER A 144 2.75 -13.30 -9.46
C SER A 144 3.46 -12.99 -8.14
N GLN A 145 3.08 -11.88 -7.46
CA GLN A 145 3.65 -11.52 -6.18
C GLN A 145 3.25 -12.47 -5.05
N LEU A 146 1.99 -12.90 -5.01
CA LEU A 146 1.52 -13.85 -4.01
C LEU A 146 2.15 -15.23 -4.20
N ARG A 147 2.33 -15.67 -5.45
CA ARG A 147 3.12 -16.87 -5.77
C ARG A 147 4.57 -16.73 -5.29
N PHE A 148 5.20 -15.57 -5.55
CA PHE A 148 6.54 -15.29 -5.06
C PHE A 148 6.64 -15.35 -3.53
N ARG A 149 5.63 -14.89 -2.80
CA ARG A 149 5.57 -14.92 -1.33
C ARG A 149 5.12 -16.27 -0.76
N ALA A 150 4.69 -17.21 -1.59
CA ALA A 150 4.02 -18.45 -1.20
C ALA A 150 2.70 -18.23 -0.42
N ASP A 151 2.04 -17.11 -0.70
CA ASP A 151 0.72 -16.74 -0.18
C ASP A 151 -0.41 -17.22 -1.13
N GLU A 152 -0.11 -17.60 -2.37
CA GLU A 152 -1.02 -18.19 -3.36
C GLU A 152 -0.61 -19.64 -3.64
N ASP A 153 -1.57 -20.56 -3.55
CA ASP A 153 -1.38 -21.99 -3.80
C ASP A 153 -1.66 -22.39 -5.26
N GLN A 154 -2.51 -21.63 -5.97
CA GLN A 154 -2.79 -21.88 -7.39
C GLN A 154 -1.62 -21.39 -8.26
N ALA A 155 -0.97 -22.31 -8.96
CA ALA A 155 0.16 -21.97 -9.83
C ALA A 155 -0.29 -21.22 -11.09
N ASP A 156 -1.43 -21.61 -11.62
CA ASP A 156 -2.06 -21.00 -12.78
C ASP A 156 -3.00 -19.86 -12.39
N PHE A 157 -2.96 -18.77 -13.16
CA PHE A 157 -3.75 -17.57 -12.86
C PHE A 157 -5.25 -17.78 -13.13
N ALA A 158 -5.61 -18.53 -14.18
CA ALA A 158 -7.02 -18.83 -14.45
C ALA A 158 -7.64 -19.62 -13.28
N SER A 159 -6.94 -20.65 -12.77
CA SER A 159 -7.35 -21.43 -11.61
C SER A 159 -7.46 -20.55 -10.34
N ALA A 160 -6.59 -19.56 -10.18
CA ALA A 160 -6.66 -18.62 -9.05
C ALA A 160 -7.91 -17.72 -9.15
N LEU A 161 -8.26 -17.26 -10.36
CA LEU A 161 -9.48 -16.50 -10.64
C LEU A 161 -10.75 -17.32 -10.42
N GLU A 162 -10.76 -18.59 -10.80
CA GLU A 162 -11.87 -19.53 -10.55
C GLU A 162 -12.06 -19.83 -9.08
N ALA A 163 -10.99 -19.80 -8.28
CA ALA A 163 -11.07 -20.02 -6.84
C ALA A 163 -11.65 -18.82 -6.07
N GLU A 164 -11.64 -17.61 -6.64
CA GLU A 164 -12.04 -16.38 -5.96
C GLU A 164 -13.44 -16.41 -5.34
N PRO A 165 -14.52 -16.87 -6.02
CA PRO A 165 -15.85 -16.94 -5.43
C PRO A 165 -15.92 -17.81 -4.16
N ALA A 166 -15.22 -18.94 -4.14
CA ALA A 166 -15.11 -19.81 -2.97
C ALA A 166 -14.30 -19.12 -1.84
N ARG A 167 -13.18 -18.50 -2.21
CA ARG A 167 -12.34 -17.76 -1.26
C ARG A 167 -13.07 -16.60 -0.59
N ARG A 168 -13.93 -15.90 -1.30
CA ARG A 168 -14.77 -14.83 -0.72
C ARG A 168 -15.79 -15.37 0.29
N ARG A 169 -16.16 -16.63 0.22
CA ARG A 169 -16.98 -17.31 1.24
C ARG A 169 -16.15 -17.90 2.39
N GLY A 170 -14.83 -17.68 2.39
CA GLY A 170 -13.91 -18.25 3.39
C GLY A 170 -13.47 -19.69 3.11
N GLU A 171 -13.82 -20.23 1.94
CA GLU A 171 -13.45 -21.57 1.48
C GLU A 171 -12.15 -21.52 0.64
N ARG A 172 -11.48 -22.68 0.47
CA ARG A 172 -10.30 -22.82 -0.40
C ARG A 172 -9.22 -21.73 -0.17
N LEU A 173 -9.09 -21.27 1.05
CA LEU A 173 -8.03 -20.33 1.41
C LEU A 173 -6.72 -21.08 1.65
N PRO A 174 -5.57 -20.58 1.13
CA PRO A 174 -4.27 -21.11 1.50
C PRO A 174 -4.06 -21.07 3.01
N PRO A 175 -3.21 -21.96 3.58
CA PRO A 175 -2.90 -21.92 5.00
C PRO A 175 -2.36 -20.54 5.42
N PRO A 176 -2.69 -20.05 6.64
CA PRO A 176 -2.14 -18.78 7.14
C PRO A 176 -0.62 -18.72 6.96
N PRO A 177 -0.06 -17.55 6.56
CA PRO A 177 -0.57 -16.21 6.84
C PRO A 177 -1.20 -15.46 5.67
N ALA A 178 -1.73 -16.10 4.63
CA ALA A 178 -2.36 -15.36 3.53
C ALA A 178 -3.44 -14.39 4.04
N ARG A 179 -3.44 -13.17 3.51
CA ARG A 179 -4.54 -12.24 3.71
C ARG A 179 -5.64 -12.61 2.72
N PRO A 180 -6.84 -13.00 3.15
CA PRO A 180 -7.90 -13.45 2.23
C PRO A 180 -8.19 -12.43 1.13
N GLU A 181 -8.29 -11.15 1.48
CA GLU A 181 -8.60 -10.05 0.54
C GLU A 181 -7.59 -9.92 -0.58
N THR A 182 -6.33 -10.32 -0.39
CA THR A 182 -5.30 -10.27 -1.43
C THR A 182 -5.50 -11.31 -2.53
N LEU A 183 -6.35 -12.32 -2.27
CA LEU A 183 -6.72 -13.40 -3.18
C LEU A 183 -8.04 -13.12 -3.92
N PHE A 184 -8.67 -11.96 -3.68
CA PHE A 184 -9.91 -11.53 -4.32
C PHE A 184 -9.57 -10.65 -5.51
N TYR A 185 -9.03 -11.25 -6.57
CA TYR A 185 -8.42 -10.56 -7.71
C TYR A 185 -9.38 -9.59 -8.38
N ARG A 186 -10.56 -10.07 -8.85
CA ARG A 186 -11.57 -9.25 -9.52
C ARG A 186 -12.18 -8.21 -8.60
N HIS A 187 -12.41 -8.59 -7.34
CA HIS A 187 -13.00 -7.68 -6.36
C HIS A 187 -12.03 -6.56 -5.93
N SER A 188 -10.74 -6.87 -5.88
CA SER A 188 -9.74 -5.90 -5.41
C SER A 188 -9.42 -4.78 -6.41
N VAL A 189 -9.81 -4.92 -7.68
CA VAL A 189 -9.55 -3.94 -8.74
C VAL A 189 -10.81 -3.19 -9.22
N GLN A 190 -11.85 -3.13 -8.39
CA GLN A 190 -13.06 -2.33 -8.65
C GLN A 190 -12.77 -0.84 -8.41
N PHE A 191 -11.87 -0.27 -9.22
CA PHE A 191 -11.27 1.04 -8.97
C PHE A 191 -12.26 2.19 -9.02
N ALA A 192 -13.30 2.14 -9.86
CA ALA A 192 -14.31 3.18 -9.93
C ALA A 192 -14.99 3.38 -8.56
N ASP A 193 -15.50 2.31 -7.95
CA ASP A 193 -16.14 2.37 -6.62
C ASP A 193 -15.17 2.82 -5.53
N GLN A 194 -13.92 2.36 -5.63
CA GLN A 194 -12.88 2.70 -4.67
C GLN A 194 -12.54 4.20 -4.71
N ILE A 195 -12.40 4.76 -5.90
CA ILE A 195 -12.09 6.18 -6.11
C ILE A 195 -13.27 7.06 -5.71
N GLU A 196 -14.49 6.69 -6.08
CA GLU A 196 -15.70 7.45 -5.70
C GLU A 196 -15.81 7.61 -4.18
N ARG A 197 -15.41 6.61 -3.38
CA ARG A 197 -15.37 6.74 -1.90
C ARG A 197 -14.44 7.85 -1.44
N TYR A 198 -13.24 7.94 -2.03
CA TYR A 198 -12.28 8.98 -1.71
C TYR A 198 -12.74 10.35 -2.20
N LEU A 199 -13.24 10.46 -3.43
CA LEU A 199 -13.76 11.72 -3.99
C LEU A 199 -14.93 12.28 -3.18
N ARG A 200 -15.79 11.41 -2.66
CA ARG A 200 -16.93 11.82 -1.82
C ARG A 200 -16.49 12.43 -0.49
N ILE A 201 -15.44 11.92 0.09
CA ILE A 201 -14.97 12.33 1.44
C ILE A 201 -14.01 13.51 1.35
N PHE A 202 -13.06 13.48 0.40
CA PHE A 202 -12.00 14.48 0.31
C PHE A 202 -12.28 15.59 -0.71
N GLY A 203 -13.22 15.37 -1.64
CA GLY A 203 -13.42 16.25 -2.78
C GLY A 203 -12.34 16.10 -3.86
N ARG A 204 -12.61 16.64 -5.04
CA ARG A 204 -11.71 16.51 -6.21
C ARG A 204 -10.36 17.19 -5.99
N ASP A 205 -10.35 18.35 -5.32
CA ASP A 205 -9.17 19.18 -5.15
C ASP A 205 -8.13 18.56 -4.22
N ARG A 206 -8.54 17.60 -3.38
CA ARG A 206 -7.63 16.90 -2.45
C ARG A 206 -7.32 15.46 -2.86
N VAL A 207 -7.71 15.05 -4.08
CA VAL A 207 -7.43 13.71 -4.60
C VAL A 207 -6.68 13.82 -5.94
N HIS A 208 -5.42 13.45 -5.96
CA HIS A 208 -4.61 13.36 -7.18
C HIS A 208 -4.60 11.93 -7.70
N ILE A 209 -4.93 11.75 -8.99
CA ILE A 209 -4.96 10.45 -9.65
C ILE A 209 -3.97 10.45 -10.79
N ALA A 210 -2.97 9.58 -10.71
CA ALA A 210 -1.97 9.35 -11.75
C ALA A 210 -2.12 7.95 -12.34
N LEU A 211 -1.75 7.78 -13.62
CA LEU A 211 -1.72 6.49 -14.28
C LEU A 211 -0.30 5.93 -14.29
N PHE A 212 -0.18 4.62 -14.10
CA PHE A 212 1.09 3.91 -14.20
C PHE A 212 1.72 4.07 -15.60
N ASP A 213 0.87 4.11 -16.63
CA ASP A 213 1.33 4.29 -18.01
C ASP A 213 1.98 5.67 -18.21
N ASP A 214 1.41 6.74 -17.64
CA ASP A 214 2.02 8.07 -17.62
C ASP A 214 3.35 8.06 -16.86
N LEU A 215 3.38 7.37 -15.69
CA LEU A 215 4.59 7.25 -14.88
C LEU A 215 5.73 6.54 -15.62
N VAL A 216 5.42 5.55 -16.44
CA VAL A 216 6.42 4.82 -17.25
C VAL A 216 6.84 5.63 -18.48
N THR A 217 5.90 6.32 -19.11
CA THR A 217 6.14 7.08 -20.35
C THR A 217 6.88 8.38 -20.08
N ASP A 218 6.48 9.12 -19.03
CA ASP A 218 7.12 10.36 -18.59
C ASP A 218 7.10 10.45 -17.06
N THR A 219 8.07 9.78 -16.46
CA THR A 219 8.25 9.78 -15.00
C THR A 219 8.41 11.19 -14.45
N ALA A 220 9.16 12.04 -15.16
CA ALA A 220 9.47 13.39 -14.69
C ALA A 220 8.23 14.29 -14.67
N ALA A 221 7.39 14.23 -15.71
CA ALA A 221 6.15 15.01 -15.76
C ALA A 221 5.14 14.51 -14.73
N THR A 222 4.98 13.18 -14.59
CA THR A 222 4.07 12.58 -13.61
C THR A 222 4.51 12.92 -12.17
N TYR A 223 5.80 12.85 -11.89
CA TYR A 223 6.34 13.23 -10.58
C TYR A 223 6.14 14.73 -10.29
N ARG A 224 6.41 15.61 -11.26
CA ARG A 224 6.17 17.05 -11.13
C ARG A 224 4.71 17.35 -10.78
N ALA A 225 3.75 16.72 -11.46
CA ALA A 225 2.34 16.91 -11.18
C ALA A 225 1.98 16.53 -9.72
N VAL A 226 2.63 15.51 -9.18
CA VAL A 226 2.49 15.15 -7.74
C VAL A 226 3.09 16.22 -6.84
N LEU A 227 4.28 16.78 -7.18
CA LEU A 227 4.90 17.84 -6.38
C LEU A 227 4.05 19.12 -6.40
N ASP A 228 3.53 19.53 -7.57
CA ASP A 228 2.61 20.65 -7.72
C ASP A 228 1.35 20.43 -6.86
N PHE A 229 0.77 19.24 -6.88
CA PHE A 229 -0.38 18.89 -6.05
C PHE A 229 -0.06 18.96 -4.55
N LEU A 230 1.12 18.55 -4.12
CA LEU A 230 1.56 18.62 -2.73
C LEU A 230 1.98 20.04 -2.31
N GLY A 231 2.16 20.97 -3.24
CA GLY A 231 2.60 22.34 -2.97
C GLY A 231 4.07 22.42 -2.52
N VAL A 232 4.93 21.55 -3.03
CA VAL A 232 6.38 21.56 -2.80
C VAL A 232 7.13 21.90 -4.09
N ASP A 233 8.45 22.17 -4.00
CA ASP A 233 9.25 22.59 -5.14
C ASP A 233 9.16 21.60 -6.33
N PRO A 234 8.52 21.95 -7.43
CA PRO A 234 8.33 21.07 -8.58
C PRO A 234 9.59 20.96 -9.46
N THR A 235 10.65 21.68 -9.14
CA THR A 235 11.90 21.64 -9.92
C THR A 235 12.86 20.56 -9.48
N PHE A 236 12.67 20.02 -8.27
CA PHE A 236 13.49 18.91 -7.76
C PHE A 236 13.39 17.67 -8.65
N ARG A 237 14.52 17.04 -8.92
CA ARG A 237 14.62 15.83 -9.75
C ARG A 237 15.39 14.76 -8.98
N PRO A 238 14.72 13.67 -8.54
CA PRO A 238 15.41 12.52 -7.98
C PRO A 238 16.10 11.71 -9.09
N ASP A 239 16.93 10.76 -8.68
CA ASP A 239 17.32 9.68 -9.58
C ASP A 239 16.09 8.77 -9.83
N PHE A 240 15.58 8.80 -11.05
CA PHE A 240 14.43 7.99 -11.48
C PHE A 240 14.84 6.54 -11.78
N ALA A 241 15.60 5.93 -10.88
CA ALA A 241 15.94 4.52 -11.00
C ALA A 241 14.69 3.63 -10.99
N VAL A 242 14.74 2.54 -11.74
CA VAL A 242 13.66 1.55 -11.76
C VAL A 242 13.63 0.81 -10.41
N HIS A 243 12.59 1.03 -9.63
CA HIS A 243 12.36 0.34 -8.37
C HIS A 243 11.41 -0.85 -8.56
N ASN A 244 11.79 -2.02 -8.04
CA ASN A 244 11.01 -3.28 -8.05
C ASN A 244 10.83 -3.95 -9.42
N GLU A 245 11.90 -4.35 -10.05
CA GLU A 245 11.86 -5.34 -11.13
C GLU A 245 11.17 -6.64 -10.69
N SER A 246 10.44 -7.26 -11.61
CA SER A 246 9.83 -8.57 -11.36
C SER A 246 10.91 -9.60 -11.04
N LYS A 247 10.70 -10.38 -9.97
CA LYS A 247 11.65 -11.41 -9.51
C LYS A 247 10.99 -12.78 -9.57
N ARG A 248 11.76 -13.79 -9.98
CA ARG A 248 11.37 -15.19 -9.92
C ARG A 248 12.10 -15.93 -8.82
N VAL A 249 11.39 -16.85 -8.15
CA VAL A 249 11.92 -17.67 -7.06
C VAL A 249 12.71 -18.85 -7.62
N ARG A 250 13.89 -19.12 -7.10
CA ARG A 250 14.70 -20.32 -7.41
C ARG A 250 14.18 -21.54 -6.65
N SER A 251 13.83 -21.38 -5.37
CA SER A 251 13.32 -22.45 -4.51
C SER A 251 12.11 -21.98 -3.70
N GLY A 252 10.94 -22.55 -4.00
CA GLY A 252 9.70 -22.26 -3.27
C GLY A 252 9.74 -22.70 -1.80
N ALA A 253 10.52 -23.74 -1.45
CA ALA A 253 10.67 -24.18 -0.07
C ALA A 253 11.42 -23.16 0.77
N ILE A 254 12.56 -22.63 0.25
CA ILE A 254 13.32 -21.57 0.91
C ILE A 254 12.46 -20.30 1.03
N GLN A 255 11.73 -19.96 -0.02
CA GLN A 255 10.84 -18.82 -0.02
C GLN A 255 9.76 -18.92 1.07
N ARG A 256 9.12 -20.10 1.17
CA ARG A 256 8.11 -20.38 2.20
C ARG A 256 8.70 -20.28 3.61
N LEU A 257 9.92 -20.76 3.82
CA LEU A 257 10.60 -20.67 5.12
C LEU A 257 10.88 -19.21 5.51
N ILE A 258 11.28 -18.37 4.55
CA ILE A 258 11.60 -16.95 4.79
C ILE A 258 10.32 -16.13 5.09
N TYR A 259 9.25 -16.34 4.31
CA TYR A 259 8.00 -15.57 4.47
C TYR A 259 7.08 -16.18 5.54
N ASN A 260 7.03 -17.50 5.64
CA ASN A 260 6.12 -18.28 6.49
C ASN A 260 6.89 -19.27 7.35
N PRO A 261 7.72 -18.80 8.32
CA PRO A 261 8.50 -19.69 9.17
C PRO A 261 7.56 -20.56 10.03
N PRO A 262 7.96 -21.80 10.38
CA PRO A 262 7.22 -22.70 11.28
C PRO A 262 6.87 -22.03 12.62
N GLY A 263 5.79 -22.50 13.25
CA GLY A 263 5.22 -21.92 14.47
C GLY A 263 6.22 -21.53 15.56
N PRO A 264 7.15 -22.42 15.98
CA PRO A 264 8.13 -22.10 17.02
C PRO A 264 9.05 -20.93 16.68
N VAL A 265 9.43 -20.80 15.41
CA VAL A 265 10.35 -19.74 14.92
C VAL A 265 9.59 -18.43 14.68
N ARG A 266 8.28 -18.48 14.45
CA ARG A 266 7.45 -17.33 14.09
C ARG A 266 7.44 -16.24 15.19
N GLY A 267 7.40 -16.64 16.45
CA GLY A 267 7.46 -15.74 17.60
C GLY A 267 8.78 -14.96 17.68
N ALA A 268 9.89 -15.68 17.57
CA ALA A 268 11.23 -15.11 17.56
C ALA A 268 11.45 -14.19 16.34
N ALA A 269 11.01 -14.64 15.16
CA ALA A 269 11.10 -13.85 13.92
C ALA A 269 10.33 -12.52 14.01
N ARG A 270 9.19 -12.48 14.73
CA ARG A 270 8.41 -11.26 14.98
C ARG A 270 9.21 -10.21 15.75
N VAL A 271 9.89 -10.63 16.83
CA VAL A 271 10.72 -9.74 17.64
C VAL A 271 11.95 -9.28 16.87
N LEU A 272 12.61 -10.20 16.18
CA LEU A 272 13.83 -9.94 15.44
C LEU A 272 13.61 -9.02 14.22
N ARG A 273 12.42 -8.98 13.62
CA ARG A 273 12.07 -8.07 12.53
C ARG A 273 12.14 -6.58 12.90
N ARG A 274 12.27 -6.22 14.16
CA ARG A 274 12.48 -4.84 14.60
C ARG A 274 13.93 -4.34 14.37
N TYR A 275 14.85 -5.25 14.08
CA TYR A 275 16.28 -4.92 13.92
C TYR A 275 16.68 -4.78 12.45
N PRO A 276 17.31 -3.65 12.04
CA PRO A 276 17.73 -3.40 10.66
C PRO A 276 18.64 -4.50 10.08
N LEU A 277 19.51 -5.10 10.91
CA LEU A 277 20.39 -6.20 10.49
C LEU A 277 19.62 -7.44 10.04
N VAL A 278 18.48 -7.75 10.69
CA VAL A 278 17.62 -8.88 10.31
C VAL A 278 16.94 -8.63 8.97
N HIS A 279 16.53 -7.39 8.72
CA HIS A 279 16.02 -7.01 7.40
C HIS A 279 17.08 -7.20 6.32
N ARG A 280 18.31 -6.71 6.54
CA ARG A 280 19.43 -6.89 5.59
C ARG A 280 19.75 -8.36 5.32
N ALA A 281 19.80 -9.19 6.37
CA ALA A 281 20.05 -10.62 6.23
C ALA A 281 18.93 -11.33 5.44
N ARG A 282 17.67 -10.99 5.74
CA ARG A 282 16.51 -11.51 5.00
C ARG A 282 16.56 -11.11 3.53
N ASP A 283 16.84 -9.84 3.26
CA ASP A 283 16.88 -9.31 1.90
C ASP A 283 18.04 -9.90 1.08
N ALA A 284 19.19 -10.17 1.72
CA ALA A 284 20.29 -10.91 1.12
C ALA A 284 19.88 -12.36 0.78
N LEU A 285 19.22 -13.07 1.69
CA LEU A 285 18.71 -14.43 1.44
C LEU A 285 17.66 -14.45 0.32
N LEU A 286 16.76 -13.47 0.29
CA LEU A 286 15.79 -13.30 -0.78
C LEU A 286 16.49 -12.99 -2.11
N GLY A 287 17.53 -12.17 -2.10
CA GLY A 287 18.37 -11.87 -3.26
C GLY A 287 19.02 -13.14 -3.85
N LEU A 288 19.62 -13.98 -3.00
CA LEU A 288 20.20 -15.25 -3.40
C LEU A 288 19.17 -16.25 -3.96
N ASN A 289 17.95 -16.26 -3.38
CA ASN A 289 16.87 -17.15 -3.81
C ASN A 289 16.02 -16.58 -4.95
N SER A 290 16.33 -15.41 -5.48
CA SER A 290 15.59 -14.78 -6.57
C SER A 290 16.49 -14.52 -7.79
N ARG A 291 15.86 -14.44 -8.98
CA ARG A 291 16.48 -13.92 -10.20
C ARG A 291 15.64 -12.74 -10.67
N ALA A 292 16.29 -11.68 -11.13
CA ALA A 292 15.62 -10.66 -11.94
C ALA A 292 15.24 -11.34 -13.26
N GLU A 293 13.96 -11.64 -13.41
CA GLU A 293 13.40 -12.27 -14.60
C GLU A 293 12.07 -11.59 -14.86
N GLY A 294 11.88 -11.09 -16.08
CA GLY A 294 10.60 -10.50 -16.50
C GLY A 294 9.47 -11.49 -16.22
N ARG A 295 8.31 -10.95 -15.82
CA ARG A 295 7.12 -11.77 -15.68
C ARG A 295 6.80 -12.41 -17.03
N GLN A 296 6.47 -13.71 -17.04
CA GLN A 296 5.94 -14.36 -18.24
C GLN A 296 4.68 -13.61 -18.68
N PRO A 297 4.49 -13.38 -19.98
CA PRO A 297 3.24 -12.81 -20.48
C PRO A 297 2.04 -13.65 -20.01
N MET A 298 0.92 -12.98 -19.75
CA MET A 298 -0.35 -13.67 -19.54
C MET A 298 -0.75 -14.41 -20.82
N ASP A 299 -1.41 -15.55 -20.68
CA ASP A 299 -2.04 -16.21 -21.81
C ASP A 299 -2.92 -15.21 -22.58
N ALA A 300 -2.75 -15.16 -23.92
CA ALA A 300 -3.38 -14.13 -24.73
C ALA A 300 -4.91 -14.26 -24.76
N ARG A 301 -5.44 -15.49 -24.71
CA ARG A 301 -6.88 -15.74 -24.68
C ARG A 301 -7.48 -15.30 -23.35
N LEU A 302 -6.86 -15.69 -22.23
CA LEU A 302 -7.29 -15.28 -20.91
C LEU A 302 -7.23 -13.73 -20.77
N ARG A 303 -6.18 -13.10 -21.33
CA ARG A 303 -6.09 -11.63 -21.33
C ARG A 303 -7.27 -10.99 -22.06
N ALA A 304 -7.61 -11.48 -23.25
CA ALA A 304 -8.73 -10.97 -24.05
C ALA A 304 -10.07 -11.15 -23.30
N GLU A 305 -10.31 -12.33 -22.73
CA GLU A 305 -11.51 -12.63 -21.93
C GLU A 305 -11.64 -11.67 -20.72
N LEU A 306 -10.54 -11.39 -20.03
CA LEU A 306 -10.54 -10.46 -18.89
C LEU A 306 -10.72 -9.00 -19.33
N LEU A 307 -10.13 -8.59 -20.44
CA LEU A 307 -10.32 -7.24 -20.97
C LEU A 307 -11.79 -7.00 -21.36
N ASP A 308 -12.44 -7.98 -21.97
CA ASP A 308 -13.87 -7.92 -22.28
C ASP A 308 -14.72 -7.89 -21.00
N GLU A 309 -14.40 -8.72 -20.00
CA GLU A 309 -15.07 -8.71 -18.68
C GLU A 309 -14.97 -7.36 -18.00
N PHE A 310 -13.79 -6.71 -18.06
CA PHE A 310 -13.51 -5.44 -17.37
C PHE A 310 -13.84 -4.20 -18.21
N ALA A 311 -14.22 -4.33 -19.48
CA ALA A 311 -14.53 -3.19 -20.35
C ALA A 311 -15.55 -2.21 -19.74
N PRO A 312 -16.68 -2.65 -19.16
CA PRO A 312 -17.62 -1.74 -18.51
C PRO A 312 -17.04 -1.01 -17.29
N GLN A 313 -16.17 -1.70 -16.52
CA GLN A 313 -15.51 -1.11 -15.35
C GLN A 313 -14.47 -0.06 -15.76
N ILE A 314 -13.72 -0.32 -16.84
CA ILE A 314 -12.75 0.62 -17.40
C ILE A 314 -13.46 1.86 -17.93
N GLU A 315 -14.59 1.71 -18.61
CA GLU A 315 -15.38 2.83 -19.13
C GLU A 315 -15.94 3.70 -18.00
N ARG A 316 -16.52 3.07 -16.97
CA ARG A 316 -16.96 3.79 -15.77
C ARG A 316 -15.81 4.51 -15.08
N LEU A 317 -14.66 3.84 -14.93
CA LEU A 317 -13.46 4.43 -14.35
C LEU A 317 -13.00 5.66 -15.15
N SER A 318 -12.96 5.56 -16.48
CA SER A 318 -12.64 6.67 -17.39
C SER A 318 -13.52 7.89 -17.11
N THR A 319 -14.83 7.68 -16.95
CA THR A 319 -15.79 8.73 -16.59
C THR A 319 -15.51 9.33 -15.21
N VAL A 320 -15.29 8.50 -14.17
CA VAL A 320 -15.05 8.94 -12.79
C VAL A 320 -13.79 9.80 -12.68
N ILE A 321 -12.72 9.42 -13.38
CA ILE A 321 -11.45 10.15 -13.30
C ILE A 321 -11.33 11.28 -14.34
N GLY A 322 -12.21 11.31 -15.34
CA GLY A 322 -12.18 12.29 -16.43
C GLY A 322 -10.98 12.11 -17.38
N ARG A 323 -10.55 10.86 -17.58
CA ARG A 323 -9.39 10.50 -18.43
C ARG A 323 -9.78 9.41 -19.41
N ASP A 324 -9.34 9.51 -20.66
CA ASP A 324 -9.49 8.43 -21.63
C ASP A 324 -8.63 7.22 -21.24
N LEU A 325 -9.27 6.06 -21.08
CA LEU A 325 -8.66 4.79 -20.78
C LEU A 325 -8.88 3.76 -21.91
N SER A 326 -9.22 4.20 -23.11
CA SER A 326 -9.46 3.32 -24.27
C SER A 326 -8.26 2.42 -24.57
N ALA A 327 -7.04 2.92 -24.37
CA ALA A 327 -5.81 2.14 -24.50
C ALA A 327 -5.73 0.91 -23.56
N TRP A 328 -6.49 0.89 -22.47
CA TRP A 328 -6.55 -0.25 -21.55
C TRP A 328 -7.41 -1.41 -22.05
N ARG A 329 -8.13 -1.21 -23.14
CA ARG A 329 -9.03 -2.22 -23.74
C ARG A 329 -8.36 -3.05 -24.84
N ASN A 330 -7.06 -2.81 -25.10
CA ASN A 330 -6.27 -3.47 -26.16
C ASN A 330 -5.21 -4.42 -25.59
#